data_d19082c6e8d597a35f91783269686bb1
#
_entry.id   d19082c6e8d597a35f91783269686bb1
#
_cell.length_a   1.000
_cell.length_b   1.000
_cell.length_c   1.000
_cell.angle_alpha   90.00
_cell.angle_beta   90.00
_cell.angle_gamma   90.00
#
_symmetry.space_group_name_H-M   'P 1'
#
loop_
_entity.id
_entity.type
_entity.pdbx_description
1 polymer ?
#
loop_
_entity_poly.entity_id
_entity_poly.type
_entity_poly.pdbx_seq_one_letter_code
_entity_poly.pdbx_strand_id
1 'polypeptide(L)'
;MAEKIDYSKGIYDAKQLGTPKLLILGAQHMFAMFGATVLVPLLTGLSVSTTLLCAGLGTLLFHFLCKGKVPAFLGSSFAYLGGFTIVTNGGANPENLPYACAAVALSGLVYVLFSGLITAFGIRKMMKFFPPVVTGPIIIAIGLILAPSAINNCQSNWLLAIVALATVIVCNIWGKGMVKILPILIGVLVSYAVALVTGAVDFQTIGAAAWFGIPLHKDSMGLFAIDGSETFISAVFTIVPIALATMMEHIGDIAAISATTGKNYIRDPGLNKTLLGDGLATAMAGLLGGPANTTYGENTGVLALTKIYDPLVIRIAAVFALILSFCPKFEAIINTIPSGIVGGISFVLYGMISAIGVRNVVENKVDFTNSRNLIIAAVILVCALGFNSVGGITFAIAGVNINLSGLAIAAIAGILLNAILPGNDYEFDEGSNEPESASL
;
A
#
# COMPACT_ATOMS: atom_id res chain seq x y z
N MET A 1 39.53 4.02 19.13
CA MET A 1 38.63 5.15 18.76
C MET A 1 37.56 4.59 17.87
N ALA A 2 36.30 4.68 18.24
CA ALA A 2 35.22 4.27 17.34
C ALA A 2 35.29 5.17 16.08
N GLU A 3 35.40 4.57 14.90
CA GLU A 3 35.42 5.27 13.64
C GLU A 3 34.13 6.11 13.53
N LYS A 4 34.26 7.39 13.23
CA LYS A 4 33.10 8.28 13.13
C LYS A 4 32.30 7.87 11.91
N ILE A 5 31.09 7.33 12.11
CA ILE A 5 30.24 6.82 11.04
C ILE A 5 29.87 8.00 10.11
N ASP A 6 30.21 7.87 8.85
CA ASP A 6 29.90 8.88 7.81
C ASP A 6 28.53 8.62 7.20
N TYR A 7 27.52 9.39 7.65
CA TYR A 7 26.16 9.31 7.14
C TYR A 7 25.99 9.88 5.72
N SER A 8 27.00 10.57 5.16
CA SER A 8 26.89 11.18 3.84
C SER A 8 26.79 10.14 2.73
N LYS A 9 27.47 9.00 2.89
CA LYS A 9 27.54 7.91 1.90
C LYS A 9 26.44 6.86 2.00
N GLY A 10 25.52 7.00 2.98
CA GLY A 10 24.52 5.99 3.30
C GLY A 10 25.09 4.78 4.06
N ILE A 11 24.25 4.16 4.90
CA ILE A 11 24.63 3.04 5.76
C ILE A 11 23.92 1.78 5.27
N TYR A 12 24.69 0.82 4.77
CA TYR A 12 24.20 -0.46 4.26
C TYR A 12 24.43 -1.64 5.23
N ASP A 13 25.18 -1.43 6.29
CA ASP A 13 25.29 -2.35 7.45
C ASP A 13 24.99 -1.57 8.72
N ALA A 14 23.75 -1.68 9.18
CA ALA A 14 23.28 -0.95 10.35
C ALA A 14 23.76 -1.57 11.67
N LYS A 15 24.35 -2.78 11.67
CA LYS A 15 24.90 -3.40 12.89
C LYS A 15 25.99 -2.56 13.52
N GLN A 16 26.76 -1.81 12.73
CA GLN A 16 27.79 -0.87 13.21
C GLN A 16 27.24 0.25 14.10
N LEU A 17 25.90 0.50 14.06
CA LEU A 17 25.26 1.53 14.88
C LEU A 17 25.01 1.08 16.33
N GLY A 18 25.11 -0.22 16.61
CA GLY A 18 24.81 -0.83 17.91
C GLY A 18 23.31 -1.10 18.13
N THR A 19 23.01 -2.08 18.98
CA THR A 19 21.64 -2.58 19.20
C THR A 19 20.62 -1.50 19.62
N PRO A 20 20.93 -0.58 20.57
CA PRO A 20 19.94 0.43 20.98
C PRO A 20 19.48 1.31 19.80
N LYS A 21 20.41 1.71 18.93
CA LYS A 21 20.11 2.56 17.78
C LYS A 21 19.33 1.80 16.71
N LEU A 22 19.67 0.51 16.50
CA LEU A 22 18.91 -0.37 15.62
C LEU A 22 17.45 -0.51 16.05
N LEU A 23 17.18 -0.68 17.35
CA LEU A 23 15.81 -0.78 17.86
C LEU A 23 15.05 0.53 17.67
N ILE A 24 15.68 1.69 17.91
CA ILE A 24 15.06 3.00 17.67
C ILE A 24 14.72 3.18 16.18
N LEU A 25 15.62 2.80 15.28
CA LEU A 25 15.41 2.88 13.84
C LEU A 25 14.29 1.92 13.38
N GLY A 26 14.27 0.70 13.92
CA GLY A 26 13.18 -0.24 13.66
C GLY A 26 11.83 0.30 14.15
N ALA A 27 11.77 0.85 15.35
CA ALA A 27 10.58 1.51 15.87
C ALA A 27 10.15 2.70 14.98
N GLN A 28 11.10 3.49 14.49
CA GLN A 28 10.85 4.60 13.57
C GLN A 28 10.19 4.13 12.27
N HIS A 29 10.69 3.06 11.66
CA HIS A 29 10.08 2.45 10.46
C HIS A 29 8.71 1.85 10.76
N MET A 30 8.52 1.23 11.93
CA MET A 30 7.22 0.72 12.36
C MET A 30 6.20 1.85 12.50
N PHE A 31 6.56 2.96 13.11
CA PHE A 31 5.67 4.12 13.24
C PHE A 31 5.42 4.84 11.92
N ALA A 32 6.36 4.83 10.98
CA ALA A 32 6.17 5.42 9.65
C ALA A 32 5.08 4.68 8.84
N MET A 33 5.08 3.34 8.87
CA MET A 33 4.07 2.52 8.19
C MET A 33 2.73 2.49 8.94
N PHE A 34 2.75 2.78 10.24
CA PHE A 34 1.63 2.53 11.14
C PHE A 34 0.35 3.22 10.69
N GLY A 35 0.43 4.54 10.38
CA GLY A 35 -0.74 5.33 10.01
C GLY A 35 -1.47 4.78 8.79
N ALA A 36 -0.73 4.40 7.76
CA ALA A 36 -1.31 3.81 6.55
C ALA A 36 -1.84 2.38 6.82
N THR A 37 -1.09 1.56 7.56
CA THR A 37 -1.45 0.16 7.81
C THR A 37 -2.74 0.01 8.62
N VAL A 38 -2.97 0.86 9.63
CA VAL A 38 -4.19 0.76 10.48
C VAL A 38 -5.41 1.40 9.84
N LEU A 39 -5.23 2.26 8.85
CA LEU A 39 -6.33 2.96 8.21
C LEU A 39 -7.19 2.03 7.34
N VAL A 40 -6.58 1.08 6.64
CA VAL A 40 -7.30 0.12 5.79
C VAL A 40 -8.28 -0.74 6.61
N PRO A 41 -7.88 -1.41 7.72
CA PRO A 41 -8.83 -2.17 8.53
C PRO A 41 -9.94 -1.28 9.13
N LEU A 42 -9.66 -0.05 9.56
CA LEU A 42 -10.69 0.89 10.04
C LEU A 42 -11.75 1.21 8.97
N LEU A 43 -11.35 1.24 7.69
CA LEU A 43 -12.25 1.54 6.57
C LEU A 43 -12.99 0.31 6.02
N THR A 44 -12.43 -0.90 6.20
CA THR A 44 -12.99 -2.14 5.67
C THR A 44 -13.76 -2.95 6.70
N GLY A 45 -13.58 -2.67 8.00
CA GLY A 45 -14.11 -3.48 9.10
C GLY A 45 -13.26 -4.71 9.41
N LEU A 46 -12.07 -4.84 8.83
CA LEU A 46 -11.11 -5.90 9.18
C LEU A 46 -10.45 -5.62 10.53
N SER A 47 -9.88 -6.66 11.16
CA SER A 47 -9.14 -6.52 12.42
C SER A 47 -7.80 -5.82 12.21
N VAL A 48 -7.51 -4.81 13.05
CA VAL A 48 -6.21 -4.12 13.09
C VAL A 48 -5.11 -5.09 13.51
N SER A 49 -5.37 -5.95 14.49
CA SER A 49 -4.42 -6.96 14.96
C SER A 49 -4.05 -7.95 13.86
N THR A 50 -5.04 -8.47 13.11
CA THR A 50 -4.79 -9.36 11.95
C THR A 50 -4.02 -8.62 10.86
N THR A 51 -4.34 -7.37 10.60
CA THR A 51 -3.64 -6.55 9.59
C THR A 51 -2.16 -6.36 9.96
N LEU A 52 -1.86 -6.03 11.22
CA LEU A 52 -0.47 -5.91 11.71
C LEU A 52 0.29 -7.24 11.65
N LEU A 53 -0.38 -8.36 11.98
CA LEU A 53 0.18 -9.71 11.81
C LEU A 53 0.58 -9.94 10.35
N CYS A 54 -0.34 -9.69 9.42
CA CYS A 54 -0.13 -9.89 7.99
C CYS A 54 0.97 -8.98 7.42
N ALA A 55 1.02 -7.72 7.86
CA ALA A 55 2.07 -6.78 7.46
C ALA A 55 3.46 -7.22 7.95
N GLY A 56 3.55 -7.64 9.23
CA GLY A 56 4.80 -8.13 9.80
C GLY A 56 5.28 -9.43 9.16
N LEU A 57 4.42 -10.45 9.07
CA LEU A 57 4.74 -11.73 8.41
C LEU A 57 5.03 -11.53 6.93
N GLY A 58 4.22 -10.73 6.23
CA GLY A 58 4.39 -10.42 4.81
C GLY A 58 5.73 -9.75 4.52
N THR A 59 6.12 -8.78 5.34
CA THR A 59 7.44 -8.13 5.24
C THR A 59 8.58 -9.12 5.45
N LEU A 60 8.50 -10.00 6.44
CA LEU A 60 9.54 -11.01 6.68
C LEU A 60 9.61 -12.03 5.55
N LEU A 61 8.46 -12.48 5.03
CA LEU A 61 8.38 -13.38 3.87
C LEU A 61 8.98 -12.73 2.62
N PHE A 62 8.64 -11.46 2.35
CA PHE A 62 9.23 -10.68 1.26
C PHE A 62 10.75 -10.62 1.38
N HIS A 63 11.28 -10.28 2.56
CA HIS A 63 12.73 -10.22 2.79
C HIS A 63 13.40 -11.58 2.60
N PHE A 64 12.74 -12.67 3.00
CA PHE A 64 13.25 -14.02 2.78
C PHE A 64 13.39 -14.31 1.28
N LEU A 65 12.34 -14.05 0.49
CA LEU A 65 12.31 -14.30 -0.95
C LEU A 65 13.27 -13.37 -1.72
N CYS A 66 13.41 -12.12 -1.27
CA CYS A 66 14.37 -11.14 -1.81
C CYS A 66 15.79 -11.29 -1.26
N LYS A 67 16.09 -12.40 -0.55
CA LYS A 67 17.41 -12.70 0.04
C LYS A 67 17.91 -11.58 0.98
N GLY A 68 17.00 -10.87 1.64
CA GLY A 68 17.33 -9.79 2.56
C GLY A 68 17.99 -8.57 1.91
N LYS A 69 17.82 -8.35 0.59
CA LYS A 69 18.51 -7.27 -0.14
C LYS A 69 17.71 -5.96 -0.17
N VAL A 70 16.39 -6.05 -0.29
CA VAL A 70 15.51 -4.90 -0.53
C VAL A 70 15.00 -4.35 0.79
N PRO A 71 15.25 -3.08 1.13
CA PRO A 71 14.77 -2.46 2.38
C PRO A 71 13.33 -1.93 2.23
N ALA A 72 12.39 -2.78 1.79
CA ALA A 72 10.99 -2.46 1.68
C ALA A 72 10.19 -3.01 2.87
N PHE A 73 9.23 -2.24 3.39
CA PHE A 73 8.20 -2.68 4.32
C PHE A 73 6.92 -2.92 3.54
N LEU A 74 6.20 -4.02 3.84
CA LEU A 74 4.91 -4.32 3.26
C LEU A 74 3.81 -4.04 4.28
N GLY A 75 2.82 -3.27 3.86
CA GLY A 75 1.64 -2.97 4.67
C GLY A 75 0.35 -3.06 3.85
N SER A 76 -0.76 -2.65 4.42
CA SER A 76 -2.08 -2.79 3.80
C SER A 76 -2.26 -1.91 2.56
N SER A 77 -2.74 -2.48 1.47
CA SER A 77 -2.96 -1.76 0.20
C SER A 77 -4.29 -1.00 0.19
N PHE A 78 -4.24 0.28 -0.15
CA PHE A 78 -5.42 1.14 -0.33
C PHE A 78 -6.17 0.84 -1.63
N ALA A 79 -5.51 0.30 -2.64
CA ALA A 79 -6.11 0.03 -3.95
C ALA A 79 -7.31 -0.93 -3.87
N TYR A 80 -7.31 -1.83 -2.89
CA TYR A 80 -8.36 -2.82 -2.71
C TYR A 80 -9.59 -2.29 -1.95
N LEU A 81 -9.55 -1.08 -1.35
CA LEU A 81 -10.67 -0.52 -0.58
C LEU A 81 -11.97 -0.49 -1.39
N GLY A 82 -11.90 -0.08 -2.67
CA GLY A 82 -13.07 -0.10 -3.55
C GLY A 82 -13.65 -1.50 -3.76
N GLY A 83 -12.78 -2.51 -3.88
CA GLY A 83 -13.20 -3.91 -3.98
C GLY A 83 -13.89 -4.41 -2.70
N PHE A 84 -13.32 -4.13 -1.54
CA PHE A 84 -13.96 -4.43 -0.25
C PHE A 84 -15.31 -3.75 -0.12
N THR A 85 -15.40 -2.45 -0.47
CA THR A 85 -16.65 -1.69 -0.42
C THR A 85 -17.74 -2.30 -1.29
N ILE A 86 -17.41 -2.76 -2.51
CA ILE A 86 -18.36 -3.42 -3.41
C ILE A 86 -18.82 -4.75 -2.82
N VAL A 87 -17.89 -5.63 -2.41
CA VAL A 87 -18.20 -6.98 -1.91
C VAL A 87 -19.02 -6.92 -0.61
N THR A 88 -18.74 -5.95 0.28
CA THR A 88 -19.47 -5.78 1.54
C THR A 88 -20.66 -4.82 1.42
N ASN A 89 -21.00 -4.36 0.22
CA ASN A 89 -22.07 -3.38 0.00
C ASN A 89 -21.94 -2.15 0.90
N GLY A 90 -20.76 -1.55 0.91
CA GLY A 90 -20.47 -0.38 1.77
C GLY A 90 -20.43 -0.68 3.26
N GLY A 91 -20.18 -1.93 3.65
CA GLY A 91 -20.16 -2.39 5.04
C GLY A 91 -21.53 -2.88 5.55
N ALA A 92 -22.58 -2.85 4.71
CA ALA A 92 -23.90 -3.37 5.09
C ALA A 92 -23.92 -4.91 5.26
N ASN A 93 -23.01 -5.60 4.56
CA ASN A 93 -22.89 -7.06 4.56
C ASN A 93 -21.49 -7.48 5.06
N PRO A 94 -21.19 -7.30 6.36
CA PRO A 94 -19.87 -7.65 6.93
C PRO A 94 -19.57 -9.16 6.84
N GLU A 95 -20.60 -10.01 6.72
CA GLU A 95 -20.49 -11.45 6.50
C GLU A 95 -19.78 -11.80 5.16
N ASN A 96 -19.68 -10.86 4.24
CA ASN A 96 -18.95 -11.02 2.97
C ASN A 96 -17.45 -10.73 3.08
N LEU A 97 -16.96 -10.23 4.23
CA LEU A 97 -15.53 -9.96 4.44
C LEU A 97 -14.63 -11.17 4.14
N PRO A 98 -14.95 -12.42 4.58
CA PRO A 98 -14.13 -13.58 4.25
C PRO A 98 -14.02 -13.83 2.75
N TYR A 99 -15.07 -13.59 1.98
CA TYR A 99 -15.04 -13.73 0.52
C TYR A 99 -14.14 -12.68 -0.14
N ALA A 100 -14.18 -11.44 0.36
CA ALA A 100 -13.26 -10.40 -0.09
C ALA A 100 -11.80 -10.78 0.24
N CYS A 101 -11.51 -11.31 1.43
CA CYS A 101 -10.20 -11.80 1.82
C CYS A 101 -9.75 -13.01 0.98
N ALA A 102 -10.65 -13.94 0.66
CA ALA A 102 -10.37 -15.07 -0.24
C ALA A 102 -10.00 -14.57 -1.65
N ALA A 103 -10.72 -13.59 -2.17
CA ALA A 103 -10.40 -12.96 -3.45
C ALA A 103 -9.06 -12.20 -3.43
N VAL A 104 -8.71 -11.55 -2.31
CA VAL A 104 -7.37 -10.97 -2.08
C VAL A 104 -6.29 -12.06 -2.14
N ALA A 105 -6.52 -13.23 -1.55
CA ALA A 105 -5.57 -14.32 -1.63
C ALA A 105 -5.32 -14.78 -3.08
N LEU A 106 -6.37 -14.88 -3.88
CA LEU A 106 -6.27 -15.19 -5.31
C LEU A 106 -5.60 -14.06 -6.11
N SER A 107 -5.84 -12.80 -5.75
CA SER A 107 -5.16 -11.64 -6.32
C SER A 107 -3.63 -11.74 -6.13
N GLY A 108 -3.16 -12.20 -4.95
CA GLY A 108 -1.74 -12.47 -4.72
C GLY A 108 -1.15 -13.51 -5.67
N LEU A 109 -1.95 -14.51 -6.10
CA LEU A 109 -1.49 -15.50 -7.08
C LEU A 109 -1.29 -14.92 -8.48
N VAL A 110 -1.96 -13.82 -8.83
CA VAL A 110 -1.70 -13.09 -10.10
C VAL A 110 -0.27 -12.54 -10.12
N TYR A 111 0.24 -12.04 -9.00
CA TYR A 111 1.64 -11.62 -8.88
C TYR A 111 2.60 -12.78 -9.06
N VAL A 112 2.27 -13.94 -8.48
CA VAL A 112 3.08 -15.18 -8.63
C VAL A 112 3.14 -15.59 -10.09
N LEU A 113 2.01 -15.58 -10.78
CA LEU A 113 1.93 -15.86 -12.21
C LEU A 113 2.79 -14.86 -13.00
N PHE A 114 2.66 -13.56 -12.71
CA PHE A 114 3.41 -12.52 -13.41
C PHE A 114 4.92 -12.61 -13.14
N SER A 115 5.32 -12.94 -11.92
CA SER A 115 6.71 -13.27 -11.56
C SER A 115 7.25 -14.42 -12.40
N GLY A 116 6.46 -15.49 -12.59
CA GLY A 116 6.79 -16.59 -13.48
C GLY A 116 6.95 -16.17 -14.93
N LEU A 117 6.05 -15.32 -15.44
CA LEU A 117 6.14 -14.78 -16.80
C LEU A 117 7.40 -13.92 -17.01
N ILE A 118 7.77 -13.08 -16.03
CA ILE A 118 9.03 -12.31 -16.08
C ILE A 118 10.23 -13.27 -16.13
N THR A 119 10.20 -14.35 -15.36
CA THR A 119 11.30 -15.32 -15.35
C THR A 119 11.41 -16.06 -16.68
N ALA A 120 10.28 -16.38 -17.33
CA ALA A 120 10.24 -17.11 -18.58
C ALA A 120 10.55 -16.25 -19.82
N PHE A 121 9.99 -15.04 -19.88
CA PHE A 121 10.05 -14.17 -21.08
C PHE A 121 11.03 -12.99 -20.95
N GLY A 122 11.52 -12.74 -19.76
CA GLY A 122 12.40 -11.61 -19.43
C GLY A 122 11.65 -10.33 -19.10
N ILE A 123 12.27 -9.51 -18.25
CA ILE A 123 11.66 -8.28 -17.73
C ILE A 123 11.34 -7.26 -18.82
N ARG A 124 12.23 -7.05 -19.80
CA ARG A 124 12.03 -6.05 -20.86
C ARG A 124 10.76 -6.29 -21.69
N LYS A 125 10.45 -7.56 -22.00
CA LYS A 125 9.24 -7.90 -22.76
C LYS A 125 7.99 -7.65 -21.94
N MET A 126 8.02 -8.02 -20.65
CA MET A 126 6.88 -7.86 -19.77
C MET A 126 6.61 -6.38 -19.44
N MET A 127 7.65 -5.59 -19.23
CA MET A 127 7.52 -4.16 -18.92
C MET A 127 7.00 -3.30 -20.08
N LYS A 128 7.01 -3.80 -21.32
CA LYS A 128 6.33 -3.13 -22.45
C LYS A 128 4.83 -2.99 -22.26
N PHE A 129 4.20 -3.85 -21.45
CA PHE A 129 2.78 -3.75 -21.11
C PHE A 129 2.49 -2.73 -20.00
N PHE A 130 3.51 -2.34 -19.24
CA PHE A 130 3.41 -1.49 -18.05
C PHE A 130 4.31 -0.23 -18.13
N PRO A 131 4.25 0.52 -19.24
CA PRO A 131 5.05 1.74 -19.35
C PRO A 131 4.51 2.83 -18.40
N PRO A 132 5.32 3.86 -18.08
CA PRO A 132 4.91 4.96 -17.19
C PRO A 132 3.63 5.70 -17.64
N VAL A 133 3.33 5.73 -18.93
CA VAL A 133 2.08 6.28 -19.47
C VAL A 133 0.83 5.50 -19.03
N VAL A 134 0.99 4.24 -18.62
CA VAL A 134 -0.07 3.40 -18.06
C VAL A 134 -0.01 3.42 -16.54
N THR A 135 1.16 3.17 -15.95
CA THR A 135 1.32 3.04 -14.50
C THR A 135 1.06 4.35 -13.77
N GLY A 136 1.54 5.48 -14.29
CA GLY A 136 1.35 6.79 -13.67
C GLY A 136 -0.13 7.17 -13.51
N PRO A 137 -0.94 7.20 -14.57
CA PRO A 137 -2.37 7.48 -14.47
C PRO A 137 -3.14 6.50 -13.57
N ILE A 138 -2.75 5.23 -13.50
CA ILE A 138 -3.38 4.27 -12.59
C ILE A 138 -3.08 4.63 -11.14
N ILE A 139 -1.84 4.96 -10.79
CA ILE A 139 -1.47 5.38 -9.43
C ILE A 139 -2.20 6.70 -9.07
N ILE A 140 -2.30 7.65 -10.01
CA ILE A 140 -3.11 8.87 -9.81
C ILE A 140 -4.55 8.49 -9.48
N ALA A 141 -5.14 7.58 -10.24
CA ALA A 141 -6.51 7.15 -10.07
C ALA A 141 -6.76 6.47 -8.71
N ILE A 142 -5.82 5.65 -8.20
CA ILE A 142 -5.95 4.99 -6.88
C ILE A 142 -6.25 6.02 -5.79
N GLY A 143 -5.48 7.10 -5.71
CA GLY A 143 -5.72 8.13 -4.70
C GLY A 143 -7.02 8.91 -4.93
N LEU A 144 -7.34 9.26 -6.18
CA LEU A 144 -8.52 10.08 -6.51
C LEU A 144 -9.85 9.34 -6.28
N ILE A 145 -9.94 8.05 -6.58
CA ILE A 145 -11.16 7.27 -6.35
C ILE A 145 -11.52 7.11 -4.87
N LEU A 146 -10.54 7.28 -3.99
CA LEU A 146 -10.71 7.20 -2.53
C LEU A 146 -11.08 8.56 -1.90
N ALA A 147 -10.92 9.68 -2.63
CA ALA A 147 -11.16 11.02 -2.11
C ALA A 147 -12.59 11.22 -1.54
N PRO A 148 -13.68 10.72 -2.14
CA PRO A 148 -15.02 10.82 -1.57
C PRO A 148 -15.14 10.17 -0.19
N SER A 149 -14.48 9.02 0.04
CA SER A 149 -14.46 8.33 1.33
C SER A 149 -13.78 9.20 2.41
N ALA A 150 -12.66 9.86 2.08
CA ALA A 150 -12.00 10.77 3.02
C ALA A 150 -12.93 11.94 3.40
N ILE A 151 -13.60 12.56 2.42
CA ILE A 151 -14.54 13.67 2.67
C ILE A 151 -15.73 13.20 3.52
N ASN A 152 -16.32 12.05 3.22
CA ASN A 152 -17.42 11.50 4.01
C ASN A 152 -17.02 11.26 5.47
N ASN A 153 -15.82 10.74 5.72
CA ASN A 153 -15.30 10.59 7.07
C ASN A 153 -15.08 11.94 7.77
N CYS A 154 -14.60 12.98 7.04
CA CYS A 154 -14.44 14.33 7.58
C CYS A 154 -15.78 14.94 8.02
N GLN A 155 -16.88 14.64 7.32
CA GLN A 155 -18.23 15.15 7.64
C GLN A 155 -18.70 14.74 9.02
N SER A 156 -18.22 13.63 9.57
CA SER A 156 -18.58 13.19 10.91
C SER A 156 -18.12 14.16 12.01
N ASN A 157 -16.97 14.82 11.81
CA ASN A 157 -16.45 15.85 12.71
C ASN A 157 -15.36 16.68 12.01
N TRP A 158 -15.75 17.79 11.41
CA TRP A 158 -14.82 18.70 10.70
C TRP A 158 -13.72 19.29 11.58
N LEU A 159 -13.98 19.54 12.87
CA LEU A 159 -12.95 20.06 13.77
C LEU A 159 -11.79 19.07 13.89
N LEU A 160 -12.09 17.82 14.18
CA LEU A 160 -11.08 16.76 14.31
C LEU A 160 -10.36 16.52 12.98
N ALA A 161 -11.10 16.54 11.86
CA ALA A 161 -10.52 16.38 10.53
C ALA A 161 -9.54 17.50 10.19
N ILE A 162 -9.88 18.76 10.45
CA ILE A 162 -9.03 19.92 10.19
C ILE A 162 -7.79 19.89 11.10
N VAL A 163 -7.94 19.55 12.37
CA VAL A 163 -6.80 19.42 13.30
C VAL A 163 -5.83 18.34 12.81
N ALA A 164 -6.35 17.15 12.39
CA ALA A 164 -5.52 16.07 11.85
C ALA A 164 -4.79 16.51 10.59
N LEU A 165 -5.51 17.06 9.61
CA LEU A 165 -4.98 17.56 8.35
C LEU A 165 -3.90 18.64 8.56
N ALA A 166 -4.22 19.67 9.35
CA ALA A 166 -3.31 20.78 9.61
C ALA A 166 -2.04 20.28 10.31
N THR A 167 -2.17 19.39 11.30
CA THR A 167 -1.01 18.83 12.01
C THR A 167 -0.11 18.06 11.06
N VAL A 168 -0.66 17.22 10.18
CA VAL A 168 0.14 16.46 9.18
C VAL A 168 0.87 17.42 8.24
N ILE A 169 0.20 18.45 7.74
CA ILE A 169 0.82 19.46 6.85
C ILE A 169 1.95 20.19 7.57
N VAL A 170 1.71 20.68 8.80
CA VAL A 170 2.73 21.40 9.59
C VAL A 170 3.94 20.51 9.86
N CYS A 171 3.72 19.26 10.27
CA CYS A 171 4.80 18.30 10.52
C CYS A 171 5.62 18.01 9.26
N ASN A 172 4.97 17.86 8.10
CA ASN A 172 5.64 17.59 6.84
C ASN A 172 6.48 18.75 6.32
N ILE A 173 5.95 19.97 6.40
CA ILE A 173 6.56 21.16 5.79
C ILE A 173 7.59 21.81 6.72
N TRP A 174 7.22 22.03 7.98
CA TRP A 174 8.08 22.74 8.95
C TRP A 174 8.75 21.81 9.96
N GLY A 175 8.35 20.54 10.01
CA GLY A 175 8.94 19.53 10.90
C GLY A 175 10.42 19.28 10.59
N LYS A 176 11.19 18.96 11.64
CA LYS A 176 12.60 18.56 11.55
C LYS A 176 12.81 17.22 12.24
N GLY A 177 13.77 16.43 11.75
CA GLY A 177 14.10 15.13 12.34
C GLY A 177 12.89 14.19 12.39
N MET A 178 12.60 13.65 13.58
CA MET A 178 11.50 12.69 13.80
C MET A 178 10.11 13.24 13.47
N VAL A 179 9.87 14.53 13.71
CA VAL A 179 8.58 15.17 13.41
C VAL A 179 8.26 15.12 11.91
N LYS A 180 9.26 15.33 11.06
CA LYS A 180 9.10 15.27 9.60
C LYS A 180 8.92 13.82 9.11
N ILE A 181 9.43 12.83 9.86
CA ILE A 181 9.37 11.41 9.48
C ILE A 181 8.02 10.79 9.86
N LEU A 182 7.37 11.28 10.93
CA LEU A 182 6.17 10.69 11.51
C LEU A 182 4.95 11.63 11.47
N PRO A 183 4.67 12.34 10.36
CA PRO A 183 3.64 13.36 10.33
C PRO A 183 2.26 12.79 10.57
N ILE A 184 1.96 11.60 10.03
CA ILE A 184 0.67 10.93 10.16
C ILE A 184 0.43 10.51 11.61
N LEU A 185 1.41 9.86 12.24
CA LEU A 185 1.30 9.45 13.65
C LEU A 185 1.07 10.66 14.55
N ILE A 186 1.83 11.75 14.36
CA ILE A 186 1.66 12.97 15.15
C ILE A 186 0.29 13.59 14.89
N GLY A 187 -0.18 13.58 13.64
CA GLY A 187 -1.53 14.02 13.27
C GLY A 187 -2.61 13.24 14.01
N VAL A 188 -2.49 11.90 14.07
CA VAL A 188 -3.40 11.04 14.85
C VAL A 188 -3.33 11.42 16.33
N LEU A 189 -2.15 11.47 16.94
CA LEU A 189 -1.99 11.71 18.37
C LEU A 189 -2.52 13.08 18.81
N VAL A 190 -2.23 14.14 18.05
CA VAL A 190 -2.70 15.50 18.35
C VAL A 190 -4.22 15.59 18.22
N SER A 191 -4.77 15.09 17.12
CA SER A 191 -6.23 15.12 16.91
C SER A 191 -6.98 14.18 17.87
N TYR A 192 -6.39 13.06 18.24
CA TYR A 192 -6.94 12.16 19.25
C TYR A 192 -6.92 12.82 20.64
N ALA A 193 -5.88 13.58 21.00
CA ALA A 193 -5.87 14.37 22.21
C ALA A 193 -7.00 15.41 22.23
N VAL A 194 -7.29 16.08 21.11
CA VAL A 194 -8.45 16.96 20.98
C VAL A 194 -9.75 16.18 21.12
N ALA A 195 -9.87 14.99 20.53
CA ALA A 195 -11.03 14.12 20.67
C ALA A 195 -11.30 13.70 22.12
N LEU A 196 -10.23 13.45 22.90
CA LEU A 196 -10.32 13.18 24.35
C LEU A 196 -10.90 14.36 25.11
N VAL A 197 -10.43 15.57 24.85
CA VAL A 197 -10.90 16.80 25.50
C VAL A 197 -12.36 17.12 25.14
N THR A 198 -12.76 16.80 23.90
CA THR A 198 -14.13 17.03 23.41
C THR A 198 -15.09 15.90 23.76
N GLY A 199 -14.65 14.85 24.44
CA GLY A 199 -15.48 13.71 24.84
C GLY A 199 -15.92 12.81 23.68
N ALA A 200 -15.19 12.84 22.56
CA ALA A 200 -15.52 12.06 21.37
C ALA A 200 -14.94 10.62 21.36
N VAL A 201 -14.36 10.16 22.48
CA VAL A 201 -13.71 8.84 22.59
C VAL A 201 -14.45 7.97 23.61
N ASP A 202 -14.75 6.73 23.22
CA ASP A 202 -15.33 5.72 24.12
C ASP A 202 -14.23 4.92 24.84
N PHE A 203 -14.12 5.12 26.16
CA PHE A 203 -13.13 4.40 26.99
C PHE A 203 -13.60 3.01 27.43
N GLN A 204 -14.90 2.68 27.33
CA GLN A 204 -15.42 1.39 27.81
C GLN A 204 -14.81 0.24 27.01
N THR A 205 -14.75 0.40 25.68
CA THR A 205 -14.17 -0.58 24.76
C THR A 205 -12.69 -0.84 25.08
N ILE A 206 -11.93 0.21 25.38
CA ILE A 206 -10.51 0.08 25.74
C ILE A 206 -10.35 -0.66 27.07
N GLY A 207 -11.21 -0.33 28.05
CA GLY A 207 -11.18 -0.96 29.39
C GLY A 207 -11.41 -2.46 29.34
N ALA A 208 -12.36 -2.91 28.53
CA ALA A 208 -12.76 -4.30 28.39
C ALA A 208 -11.76 -5.18 27.62
N ALA A 209 -10.91 -4.58 26.75
CA ALA A 209 -9.99 -5.31 25.91
C ALA A 209 -8.84 -5.97 26.71
N ALA A 210 -8.46 -7.19 26.31
CA ALA A 210 -7.35 -7.92 26.91
C ALA A 210 -5.99 -7.34 26.49
N TRP A 211 -4.96 -7.56 27.31
CA TRP A 211 -3.58 -7.18 26.94
C TRP A 211 -2.91 -8.14 25.96
N PHE A 212 -3.34 -9.41 25.96
CA PHE A 212 -2.80 -10.43 25.06
C PHE A 212 -3.94 -11.22 24.43
N GLY A 213 -3.83 -11.48 23.12
CA GLY A 213 -4.79 -12.27 22.35
C GLY A 213 -4.20 -12.76 21.05
N ILE A 214 -4.82 -13.76 20.45
CA ILE A 214 -4.42 -14.30 19.14
C ILE A 214 -5.03 -13.39 18.07
N PRO A 215 -4.23 -12.81 17.15
CA PRO A 215 -4.70 -11.85 16.15
C PRO A 215 -5.29 -12.53 14.90
N LEU A 216 -6.10 -13.56 15.10
CA LEU A 216 -6.76 -14.31 14.02
C LEU A 216 -8.25 -14.47 14.34
N HIS A 217 -9.08 -14.00 13.43
CA HIS A 217 -10.54 -14.03 13.55
C HIS A 217 -11.11 -14.90 12.42
N LYS A 218 -11.72 -16.05 12.78
CA LYS A 218 -12.27 -16.99 11.80
C LYS A 218 -13.29 -16.35 10.86
N ASP A 219 -14.04 -15.37 11.39
CA ASP A 219 -15.11 -14.68 10.67
C ASP A 219 -14.61 -13.78 9.53
N SER A 220 -13.31 -13.52 9.44
CA SER A 220 -12.70 -12.77 8.32
C SER A 220 -11.71 -13.61 7.50
N MET A 221 -11.37 -14.84 7.94
CA MET A 221 -10.38 -15.66 7.25
C MET A 221 -10.86 -16.11 5.88
N GLY A 222 -10.19 -15.67 4.82
CA GLY A 222 -10.48 -16.06 3.44
C GLY A 222 -10.29 -17.57 3.19
N LEU A 223 -9.45 -18.24 3.99
CA LEU A 223 -9.22 -19.68 3.88
C LEU A 223 -10.52 -20.50 3.93
N PHE A 224 -11.51 -20.07 4.70
CA PHE A 224 -12.77 -20.78 4.88
C PHE A 224 -13.88 -20.33 3.92
N ALA A 225 -13.62 -19.32 3.09
CA ALA A 225 -14.58 -18.75 2.13
C ALA A 225 -14.32 -19.15 0.67
N ILE A 226 -13.40 -20.09 0.45
CA ILE A 226 -13.13 -20.64 -0.91
C ILE A 226 -14.09 -21.83 -1.12
N ASP A 227 -15.37 -21.53 -1.34
CA ASP A 227 -16.45 -22.52 -1.38
C ASP A 227 -17.12 -22.64 -2.76
N GLY A 228 -16.71 -21.81 -3.73
CA GLY A 228 -17.32 -21.76 -5.05
C GLY A 228 -18.72 -21.17 -5.11
N SER A 229 -19.19 -20.53 -4.02
CA SER A 229 -20.48 -19.84 -3.99
C SER A 229 -20.53 -18.67 -4.97
N GLU A 230 -21.76 -18.20 -5.30
CA GLU A 230 -21.95 -17.01 -6.14
C GLU A 230 -21.25 -15.77 -5.55
N THR A 231 -21.33 -15.59 -4.23
CA THR A 231 -20.68 -14.49 -3.52
C THR A 231 -19.15 -14.57 -3.65
N PHE A 232 -18.56 -15.76 -3.50
CA PHE A 232 -17.12 -15.95 -3.71
C PHE A 232 -16.70 -15.63 -5.13
N ILE A 233 -17.42 -16.16 -6.14
CA ILE A 233 -17.12 -15.93 -7.56
C ILE A 233 -17.22 -14.44 -7.88
N SER A 234 -18.29 -13.77 -7.43
CA SER A 234 -18.47 -12.32 -7.59
C SER A 234 -17.33 -11.53 -6.96
N ALA A 235 -16.90 -11.88 -5.73
CA ALA A 235 -15.77 -11.26 -5.04
C ALA A 235 -14.46 -11.43 -5.82
N VAL A 236 -14.21 -12.61 -6.38
CA VAL A 236 -13.04 -12.90 -7.20
C VAL A 236 -12.97 -11.98 -8.42
N PHE A 237 -14.06 -11.87 -9.19
CA PHE A 237 -14.08 -10.99 -10.36
C PHE A 237 -13.99 -9.51 -10.01
N THR A 238 -14.45 -9.10 -8.83
CA THR A 238 -14.36 -7.72 -8.34
C THR A 238 -12.94 -7.36 -7.91
N ILE A 239 -12.26 -8.24 -7.20
CA ILE A 239 -11.01 -7.95 -6.49
C ILE A 239 -9.77 -8.38 -7.28
N VAL A 240 -9.76 -9.58 -7.88
CA VAL A 240 -8.56 -10.10 -8.54
C VAL A 240 -8.00 -9.19 -9.64
N PRO A 241 -8.82 -8.55 -10.50
CA PRO A 241 -8.29 -7.65 -11.51
C PRO A 241 -7.57 -6.40 -10.96
N ILE A 242 -7.82 -6.03 -9.70
CA ILE A 242 -7.12 -4.90 -9.03
C ILE A 242 -5.62 -5.22 -8.89
N ALA A 243 -5.23 -6.50 -8.84
CA ALA A 243 -3.83 -6.92 -8.83
C ALA A 243 -3.00 -6.28 -9.95
N LEU A 244 -3.59 -6.05 -11.12
CA LEU A 244 -2.89 -5.39 -12.22
C LEU A 244 -2.46 -3.97 -11.86
N ALA A 245 -3.31 -3.23 -11.17
CA ALA A 245 -3.01 -1.87 -10.71
C ALA A 245 -1.94 -1.87 -9.60
N THR A 246 -2.07 -2.76 -8.63
CA THR A 246 -1.13 -2.82 -7.49
C THR A 246 0.23 -3.40 -7.87
N MET A 247 0.33 -4.26 -8.87
CA MET A 247 1.61 -4.66 -9.45
C MET A 247 2.36 -3.46 -10.06
N MET A 248 1.64 -2.52 -10.69
CA MET A 248 2.24 -1.30 -11.22
C MET A 248 2.74 -0.38 -10.11
N GLU A 249 1.99 -0.24 -9.01
CA GLU A 249 2.40 0.46 -7.80
C GLU A 249 3.69 -0.15 -7.24
N HIS A 250 3.73 -1.48 -7.06
CA HIS A 250 4.91 -2.20 -6.59
C HIS A 250 6.16 -1.94 -7.46
N ILE A 251 6.01 -1.98 -8.78
CA ILE A 251 7.12 -1.72 -9.71
C ILE A 251 7.65 -0.29 -9.52
N GLY A 252 6.75 0.69 -9.38
CA GLY A 252 7.11 2.08 -9.10
C GLY A 252 7.86 2.24 -7.77
N ASP A 253 7.40 1.56 -6.72
CA ASP A 253 8.03 1.60 -5.41
C ASP A 253 9.42 0.97 -5.41
N ILE A 254 9.61 -0.18 -6.08
CA ILE A 254 10.94 -0.80 -6.21
C ILE A 254 11.90 0.10 -6.99
N ALA A 255 11.42 0.81 -8.00
CA ALA A 255 12.22 1.81 -8.71
C ALA A 255 12.59 2.98 -7.78
N ALA A 256 11.65 3.50 -6.99
CA ALA A 256 11.88 4.58 -6.04
C ALA A 256 12.87 4.18 -4.92
N ILE A 257 12.75 2.96 -4.38
CA ILE A 257 13.70 2.42 -3.39
C ILE A 257 15.07 2.27 -4.03
N SER A 258 15.16 1.80 -5.28
CA SER A 258 16.42 1.66 -6.02
C SER A 258 17.12 3.01 -6.19
N ALA A 259 16.39 4.03 -6.63
CA ALA A 259 16.89 5.40 -6.76
C ALA A 259 17.35 5.98 -5.41
N THR A 260 16.57 5.76 -4.34
CA THR A 260 16.87 6.27 -2.99
C THR A 260 18.14 5.65 -2.41
N THR A 261 18.34 4.36 -2.64
CA THR A 261 19.45 3.60 -2.04
C THR A 261 20.70 3.54 -2.93
N GLY A 262 20.61 3.96 -4.19
CA GLY A 262 21.68 3.81 -5.16
C GLY A 262 21.98 2.35 -5.56
N LYS A 263 21.02 1.43 -5.34
CA LYS A 263 21.15 0.01 -5.72
C LYS A 263 20.00 -0.38 -6.65
N ASN A 264 20.30 -1.14 -7.69
CA ASN A 264 19.30 -1.58 -8.67
C ASN A 264 18.62 -2.89 -8.22
N TYR A 265 17.49 -2.77 -7.51
CA TYR A 265 16.72 -3.93 -7.03
C TYR A 265 15.83 -4.56 -8.11
N ILE A 266 15.62 -3.86 -9.22
CA ILE A 266 14.94 -4.41 -10.39
C ILE A 266 15.77 -5.52 -11.02
N ARG A 267 17.10 -5.38 -10.96
CA ARG A 267 18.06 -6.37 -11.47
C ARG A 267 18.48 -7.38 -10.41
N ASP A 268 18.80 -6.95 -9.19
CA ASP A 268 19.24 -7.79 -8.07
C ASP A 268 18.55 -7.41 -6.77
N PRO A 269 17.67 -8.24 -6.24
CA PRO A 269 17.41 -9.67 -6.48
C PRO A 269 16.59 -9.97 -7.74
N GLY A 270 16.08 -8.97 -8.42
CA GLY A 270 15.24 -9.09 -9.60
C GLY A 270 13.77 -8.80 -9.33
N LEU A 271 13.10 -8.08 -10.25
CA LEU A 271 11.70 -7.71 -10.13
C LEU A 271 10.78 -8.93 -10.00
N ASN A 272 11.14 -10.08 -10.61
CA ASN A 272 10.42 -11.33 -10.44
C ASN A 272 10.37 -11.77 -8.97
N LYS A 273 11.46 -11.59 -8.20
CA LYS A 273 11.49 -11.99 -6.79
C LYS A 273 10.75 -11.01 -5.89
N THR A 274 10.81 -9.71 -6.19
CA THR A 274 10.06 -8.73 -5.40
C THR A 274 8.56 -8.88 -5.61
N LEU A 275 8.11 -9.10 -6.86
CA LEU A 275 6.71 -9.41 -7.17
C LEU A 275 6.27 -10.75 -6.55
N LEU A 276 7.12 -11.79 -6.59
CA LEU A 276 6.81 -13.05 -5.92
C LEU A 276 6.62 -12.85 -4.41
N GLY A 277 7.50 -12.04 -3.79
CA GLY A 277 7.44 -11.75 -2.37
C GLY A 277 6.17 -11.00 -1.98
N ASP A 278 5.81 -9.97 -2.73
CA ASP A 278 4.61 -9.17 -2.52
C ASP A 278 3.33 -9.99 -2.75
N GLY A 279 3.30 -10.77 -3.85
CA GLY A 279 2.18 -11.64 -4.18
C GLY A 279 1.93 -12.74 -3.13
N LEU A 280 2.97 -13.41 -2.66
CA LEU A 280 2.82 -14.44 -1.62
C LEU A 280 2.46 -13.82 -0.26
N ALA A 281 2.96 -12.62 0.06
CA ALA A 281 2.55 -11.87 1.25
C ALA A 281 1.07 -11.48 1.18
N THR A 282 0.60 -11.02 0.01
CA THR A 282 -0.81 -10.71 -0.24
C THR A 282 -1.70 -11.96 -0.16
N ALA A 283 -1.26 -13.08 -0.77
CA ALA A 283 -2.00 -14.34 -0.70
C ALA A 283 -2.13 -14.85 0.74
N MET A 284 -1.04 -14.81 1.49
CA MET A 284 -1.04 -15.18 2.91
C MET A 284 -1.98 -14.28 3.72
N ALA A 285 -1.91 -12.95 3.50
CA ALA A 285 -2.76 -12.00 4.23
C ALA A 285 -4.24 -12.28 3.99
N GLY A 286 -4.66 -12.48 2.73
CA GLY A 286 -6.04 -12.80 2.40
C GLY A 286 -6.51 -14.12 3.04
N LEU A 287 -5.68 -15.17 3.04
CA LEU A 287 -6.03 -16.45 3.69
C LEU A 287 -6.21 -16.28 5.21
N LEU A 288 -5.42 -15.43 5.86
CA LEU A 288 -5.48 -15.16 7.30
C LEU A 288 -6.55 -14.14 7.69
N GLY A 289 -7.27 -13.55 6.74
CA GLY A 289 -8.32 -12.56 7.01
C GLY A 289 -7.82 -11.13 7.15
N GLY A 290 -6.65 -10.84 6.58
CA GLY A 290 -6.09 -9.49 6.46
C GLY A 290 -6.33 -8.89 5.07
N PRO A 291 -6.09 -7.59 4.91
CA PRO A 291 -6.11 -6.92 3.62
C PRO A 291 -4.90 -7.32 2.77
N ALA A 292 -4.96 -7.03 1.46
CA ALA A 292 -3.81 -7.20 0.58
C ALA A 292 -2.60 -6.41 1.10
N ASN A 293 -1.42 -6.98 0.94
CA ASN A 293 -0.17 -6.28 1.20
C ASN A 293 0.31 -5.50 -0.05
N THR A 294 1.11 -4.48 0.16
CA THR A 294 1.84 -3.75 -0.87
C THR A 294 3.09 -3.12 -0.26
N THR A 295 4.07 -2.75 -1.09
CA THR A 295 5.24 -1.99 -0.67
C THR A 295 4.85 -0.57 -0.26
N TYR A 296 5.55 -0.01 0.76
CA TYR A 296 5.21 1.31 1.32
C TYR A 296 6.23 2.39 0.97
N GLY A 297 5.77 3.40 0.24
CA GLY A 297 6.53 4.60 -0.08
C GLY A 297 6.90 5.45 1.14
N GLU A 298 6.08 5.43 2.21
CA GLU A 298 6.36 6.10 3.49
C GLU A 298 7.68 5.63 4.11
N ASN A 299 7.93 4.32 4.08
CA ASN A 299 9.18 3.75 4.56
C ASN A 299 10.37 4.14 3.67
N THR A 300 10.17 4.30 2.36
CA THR A 300 11.18 4.84 1.44
C THR A 300 11.55 6.27 1.81
N GLY A 301 10.57 7.08 2.22
CA GLY A 301 10.82 8.43 2.75
C GLY A 301 11.72 8.42 4.00
N VAL A 302 11.53 7.44 4.91
CA VAL A 302 12.41 7.27 6.08
C VAL A 302 13.82 6.90 5.65
N LEU A 303 13.99 5.97 4.68
CA LEU A 303 15.31 5.61 4.13
C LEU A 303 16.03 6.85 3.58
N ALA A 304 15.34 7.67 2.80
CA ALA A 304 15.90 8.88 2.20
C ALA A 304 16.37 9.90 3.26
N LEU A 305 15.61 10.07 4.34
CA LEU A 305 15.93 11.02 5.41
C LEU A 305 17.04 10.52 6.35
N THR A 306 17.02 9.25 6.70
CA THR A 306 17.98 8.64 7.64
C THR A 306 19.28 8.25 6.96
N LYS A 307 19.23 8.00 5.65
CA LYS A 307 20.30 7.41 4.84
C LYS A 307 20.78 6.06 5.38
N ILE A 308 19.88 5.30 6.02
CA ILE A 308 20.15 3.97 6.53
C ILE A 308 19.39 2.98 5.66
N TYR A 309 20.11 2.25 4.82
CA TYR A 309 19.59 1.42 3.74
C TYR A 309 19.66 -0.09 4.03
N ASP A 310 20.07 -0.45 5.26
CA ASP A 310 20.14 -1.87 5.66
C ASP A 310 18.71 -2.44 5.87
N PRO A 311 18.34 -3.50 5.14
CA PRO A 311 17.05 -4.19 5.34
C PRO A 311 16.82 -4.71 6.76
N LEU A 312 17.86 -4.80 7.59
CA LEU A 312 17.75 -5.24 8.99
C LEU A 312 16.82 -4.33 9.80
N VAL A 313 16.85 -3.00 9.57
CA VAL A 313 15.98 -2.06 10.31
C VAL A 313 14.51 -2.28 9.97
N ILE A 314 14.21 -2.64 8.72
CA ILE A 314 12.84 -2.98 8.28
C ILE A 314 12.38 -4.30 8.91
N ARG A 315 13.26 -5.31 9.02
CA ARG A 315 12.93 -6.58 9.69
C ARG A 315 12.62 -6.37 11.17
N ILE A 316 13.36 -5.47 11.84
CA ILE A 316 13.06 -5.10 13.23
C ILE A 316 11.69 -4.42 13.33
N ALA A 317 11.36 -3.53 12.39
CA ALA A 317 10.03 -2.90 12.32
C ALA A 317 8.92 -3.95 12.14
N ALA A 318 9.14 -4.94 11.27
CA ALA A 318 8.21 -6.05 11.07
C ALA A 318 8.00 -6.89 12.35
N VAL A 319 9.06 -7.15 13.11
CA VAL A 319 8.95 -7.84 14.41
C VAL A 319 8.16 -6.99 15.41
N PHE A 320 8.35 -5.67 15.45
CA PHE A 320 7.53 -4.80 16.30
C PHE A 320 6.05 -4.82 15.90
N ALA A 321 5.73 -4.82 14.61
CA ALA A 321 4.36 -4.97 14.14
C ALA A 321 3.75 -6.32 14.57
N LEU A 322 4.52 -7.41 14.49
CA LEU A 322 4.11 -8.73 15.00
C LEU A 322 3.85 -8.71 16.50
N ILE A 323 4.70 -8.08 17.30
CA ILE A 323 4.49 -7.98 18.76
C ILE A 323 3.20 -7.22 19.06
N LEU A 324 2.97 -6.09 18.38
CA LEU A 324 1.75 -5.30 18.57
C LEU A 324 0.49 -6.03 18.12
N SER A 325 0.57 -6.91 17.14
CA SER A 325 -0.59 -7.68 16.67
C SER A 325 -1.20 -8.58 17.76
N PHE A 326 -0.41 -9.01 18.73
CA PHE A 326 -0.87 -9.84 19.87
C PHE A 326 -1.47 -9.02 21.02
N CYS A 327 -1.68 -7.70 20.84
CA CYS A 327 -2.22 -6.81 21.85
C CYS A 327 -3.63 -6.29 21.48
N PRO A 328 -4.73 -6.99 21.83
CA PRO A 328 -6.11 -6.53 21.56
C PRO A 328 -6.40 -5.16 22.15
N LYS A 329 -5.78 -4.80 23.27
CA LYS A 329 -5.93 -3.46 23.86
C LYS A 329 -5.44 -2.36 22.93
N PHE A 330 -4.37 -2.63 22.18
CA PHE A 330 -3.86 -1.72 21.17
C PHE A 330 -4.87 -1.55 20.01
N GLU A 331 -5.43 -2.65 19.50
CA GLU A 331 -6.50 -2.63 18.51
C GLU A 331 -7.73 -1.84 19.02
N ALA A 332 -8.13 -2.05 20.28
CA ALA A 332 -9.23 -1.32 20.88
C ALA A 332 -8.98 0.20 20.90
N ILE A 333 -7.75 0.65 21.21
CA ILE A 333 -7.39 2.07 21.14
C ILE A 333 -7.54 2.60 19.71
N ILE A 334 -7.07 1.87 18.71
CA ILE A 334 -7.17 2.26 17.31
C ILE A 334 -8.63 2.34 16.86
N ASN A 335 -9.46 1.39 17.26
CA ASN A 335 -10.88 1.36 16.90
C ASN A 335 -11.71 2.48 17.57
N THR A 336 -11.17 3.15 18.60
CA THR A 336 -11.81 4.34 19.20
C THR A 336 -11.43 5.65 18.50
N ILE A 337 -10.60 5.62 17.46
CA ILE A 337 -10.26 6.82 16.69
C ILE A 337 -11.51 7.30 15.95
N PRO A 338 -12.00 8.53 16.23
CA PRO A 338 -13.17 9.08 15.54
C PRO A 338 -13.00 9.18 14.03
N SER A 339 -14.05 8.89 13.27
CA SER A 339 -14.03 8.90 11.80
C SER A 339 -13.55 10.23 11.21
N GLY A 340 -13.81 11.37 11.88
CA GLY A 340 -13.30 12.67 11.45
C GLY A 340 -11.76 12.72 11.40
N ILE A 341 -11.07 12.10 12.36
CA ILE A 341 -9.60 11.99 12.36
C ILE A 341 -9.15 11.11 11.19
N VAL A 342 -9.79 9.94 11.02
CA VAL A 342 -9.55 9.03 9.90
C VAL A 342 -9.69 9.78 8.57
N GLY A 343 -10.75 10.58 8.40
CA GLY A 343 -10.99 11.40 7.21
C GLY A 343 -9.87 12.42 6.95
N GLY A 344 -9.48 13.19 7.97
CA GLY A 344 -8.43 14.22 7.84
C GLY A 344 -7.07 13.65 7.44
N ILE A 345 -6.72 12.46 7.95
CA ILE A 345 -5.49 11.76 7.60
C ILE A 345 -5.59 11.15 6.19
N SER A 346 -6.71 10.50 5.88
CA SER A 346 -6.97 9.92 4.55
C SER A 346 -6.89 10.96 3.45
N PHE A 347 -7.36 12.18 3.73
CA PHE A 347 -7.28 13.30 2.79
C PHE A 347 -5.84 13.56 2.31
N VAL A 348 -4.89 13.58 3.25
CA VAL A 348 -3.46 13.74 2.89
C VAL A 348 -2.91 12.51 2.21
N LEU A 349 -3.19 11.31 2.75
CA LEU A 349 -2.65 10.05 2.22
C LEU A 349 -3.09 9.81 0.78
N TYR A 350 -4.38 9.95 0.48
CA TYR A 350 -4.90 9.73 -0.88
C TYR A 350 -4.36 10.77 -1.86
N GLY A 351 -4.25 12.03 -1.41
CA GLY A 351 -3.60 13.08 -2.19
C GLY A 351 -2.13 12.77 -2.48
N MET A 352 -1.39 12.24 -1.49
CA MET A 352 0.02 11.84 -1.69
C MET A 352 0.16 10.66 -2.64
N ILE A 353 -0.72 9.64 -2.59
CA ILE A 353 -0.73 8.53 -3.55
C ILE A 353 -0.89 9.08 -4.98
N SER A 354 -1.87 9.97 -5.20
CA SER A 354 -2.05 10.61 -6.51
C SER A 354 -0.82 11.43 -6.94
N ALA A 355 -0.20 12.15 -6.02
CA ALA A 355 1.01 12.93 -6.30
C ALA A 355 2.21 12.04 -6.68
N ILE A 356 2.33 10.84 -6.08
CA ILE A 356 3.35 9.83 -6.48
C ILE A 356 3.10 9.38 -7.93
N GLY A 357 1.84 9.18 -8.33
CA GLY A 357 1.51 8.89 -9.72
C GLY A 357 1.91 10.01 -10.68
N VAL A 358 1.67 11.27 -10.31
CA VAL A 358 2.13 12.44 -11.09
C VAL A 358 3.66 12.46 -11.17
N ARG A 359 4.34 12.22 -10.07
CA ARG A 359 5.79 12.13 -10.01
C ARG A 359 6.33 11.04 -10.95
N ASN A 360 5.69 9.85 -10.96
CA ASN A 360 6.06 8.75 -11.86
C ASN A 360 6.02 9.19 -13.35
N VAL A 361 4.96 9.91 -13.74
CA VAL A 361 4.82 10.46 -15.10
C VAL A 361 5.92 11.47 -15.42
N VAL A 362 6.21 12.39 -14.51
CA VAL A 362 7.20 13.48 -14.72
C VAL A 362 8.61 12.94 -14.74
N GLU A 363 9.01 12.08 -13.81
CA GLU A 363 10.36 11.52 -13.73
C GLU A 363 10.69 10.64 -14.94
N ASN A 364 9.69 9.92 -15.46
CA ASN A 364 9.85 9.13 -16.68
C ASN A 364 9.62 9.92 -17.97
N LYS A 365 9.48 11.25 -17.89
CA LYS A 365 9.35 12.16 -19.03
C LYS A 365 8.27 11.74 -20.04
N VAL A 366 7.11 11.29 -19.54
CA VAL A 366 6.00 10.89 -20.41
C VAL A 366 5.52 12.10 -21.21
N ASP A 367 5.62 12.02 -22.53
CA ASP A 367 5.22 13.10 -23.43
C ASP A 367 3.71 13.01 -23.72
N PHE A 368 2.92 13.92 -23.14
CA PHE A 368 1.50 14.05 -23.38
C PHE A 368 1.13 14.94 -24.57
N THR A 369 2.11 15.50 -25.29
CA THR A 369 1.85 16.10 -26.61
C THR A 369 1.63 15.02 -27.66
N ASN A 370 2.11 13.81 -27.40
CA ASN A 370 1.79 12.63 -28.19
C ASN A 370 0.35 12.20 -27.96
N SER A 371 -0.47 12.22 -29.01
CA SER A 371 -1.90 11.86 -28.97
C SER A 371 -2.15 10.44 -28.43
N ARG A 372 -1.25 9.48 -28.71
CA ARG A 372 -1.34 8.11 -28.19
C ARG A 372 -1.29 8.11 -26.65
N ASN A 373 -0.29 8.77 -26.09
CA ASN A 373 -0.09 8.83 -24.64
C ASN A 373 -1.23 9.56 -23.94
N LEU A 374 -1.68 10.67 -24.56
CA LEU A 374 -2.81 11.44 -24.05
C LEU A 374 -4.11 10.60 -24.00
N ILE A 375 -4.41 9.83 -25.06
CA ILE A 375 -5.60 8.98 -25.12
C ILE A 375 -5.53 7.85 -24.08
N ILE A 376 -4.37 7.19 -23.94
CA ILE A 376 -4.20 6.12 -22.93
C ILE A 376 -4.48 6.66 -21.52
N ALA A 377 -3.86 7.78 -21.16
CA ALA A 377 -4.05 8.38 -19.84
C ALA A 377 -5.50 8.86 -19.64
N ALA A 378 -6.12 9.50 -20.64
CA ALA A 378 -7.48 9.97 -20.57
C ALA A 378 -8.47 8.82 -20.33
N VAL A 379 -8.34 7.71 -21.06
CA VAL A 379 -9.20 6.53 -20.88
C VAL A 379 -9.00 5.91 -19.51
N ILE A 380 -7.76 5.75 -19.05
CA ILE A 380 -7.47 5.21 -17.70
C ILE A 380 -8.17 6.06 -16.63
N LEU A 381 -7.97 7.38 -16.63
CA LEU A 381 -8.52 8.27 -15.61
C LEU A 381 -10.04 8.29 -15.65
N VAL A 382 -10.64 8.39 -16.84
CA VAL A 382 -12.11 8.41 -16.98
C VAL A 382 -12.71 7.05 -16.60
N CYS A 383 -12.12 5.94 -17.01
CA CYS A 383 -12.59 4.61 -16.58
C CYS A 383 -12.51 4.45 -15.05
N ALA A 384 -11.37 4.81 -14.44
CA ALA A 384 -11.21 4.67 -13.00
C ALA A 384 -12.23 5.48 -12.22
N LEU A 385 -12.35 6.78 -12.49
CA LEU A 385 -13.21 7.70 -11.75
C LEU A 385 -14.69 7.51 -12.15
N GLY A 386 -14.97 7.41 -13.44
CA GLY A 386 -16.35 7.32 -13.96
C GLY A 386 -17.01 6.03 -13.51
N PHE A 387 -16.41 4.87 -13.75
CA PHE A 387 -17.00 3.61 -13.31
C PHE A 387 -17.05 3.46 -11.80
N ASN A 388 -16.05 4.00 -11.08
CA ASN A 388 -16.11 3.99 -9.61
C ASN A 388 -17.31 4.80 -9.08
N SER A 389 -17.65 5.92 -9.72
CA SER A 389 -18.78 6.79 -9.30
C SER A 389 -20.14 6.15 -9.50
N VAL A 390 -20.27 5.20 -10.43
CA VAL A 390 -21.52 4.47 -10.73
C VAL A 390 -21.54 3.05 -10.17
N GLY A 391 -20.55 2.67 -9.35
CA GLY A 391 -20.48 1.37 -8.69
C GLY A 391 -19.88 0.25 -9.56
N GLY A 392 -19.16 0.59 -10.63
CA GLY A 392 -18.51 -0.39 -11.54
C GLY A 392 -19.41 -0.79 -12.71
N ILE A 393 -19.01 -1.83 -13.44
CA ILE A 393 -19.84 -2.48 -14.46
C ILE A 393 -20.31 -3.82 -13.93
N THR A 394 -21.63 -4.00 -13.84
CA THR A 394 -22.23 -5.27 -13.44
C THR A 394 -22.79 -5.99 -14.67
N PHE A 395 -22.44 -7.25 -14.84
CA PHE A 395 -22.97 -8.15 -15.85
C PHE A 395 -23.10 -9.57 -15.31
N ALA A 396 -23.96 -10.38 -15.89
CA ALA A 396 -24.18 -11.75 -15.47
C ALA A 396 -23.50 -12.74 -16.43
N ILE A 397 -22.70 -13.66 -15.91
CA ILE A 397 -22.15 -14.80 -16.65
C ILE A 397 -22.62 -16.08 -15.95
N ALA A 398 -23.29 -16.96 -16.70
CA ALA A 398 -23.79 -18.25 -16.19
C ALA A 398 -24.66 -18.12 -14.92
N GLY A 399 -25.41 -17.01 -14.76
CA GLY A 399 -26.27 -16.75 -13.61
C GLY A 399 -25.56 -16.09 -12.42
N VAL A 400 -24.25 -15.87 -12.49
CA VAL A 400 -23.48 -15.18 -11.45
C VAL A 400 -23.35 -13.70 -11.80
N ASN A 401 -23.72 -12.81 -10.88
CA ASN A 401 -23.50 -11.37 -11.02
C ASN A 401 -22.04 -11.01 -10.76
N ILE A 402 -21.38 -10.49 -11.78
CA ILE A 402 -19.99 -10.05 -11.77
C ILE A 402 -19.96 -8.53 -11.76
N ASN A 403 -19.21 -7.95 -10.84
CA ASN A 403 -18.97 -6.52 -10.81
C ASN A 403 -17.46 -6.24 -11.03
N LEU A 404 -17.14 -5.46 -12.05
CA LEU A 404 -15.78 -4.94 -12.28
C LEU A 404 -15.67 -3.53 -11.73
N SER A 405 -14.75 -3.33 -10.79
CA SER A 405 -14.46 -2.01 -10.22
C SER A 405 -13.88 -1.06 -11.28
N GLY A 406 -14.07 0.24 -11.08
CA GLY A 406 -13.50 1.25 -11.98
C GLY A 406 -11.99 1.14 -12.15
N LEU A 407 -11.26 0.81 -11.08
CA LEU A 407 -9.81 0.62 -11.12
C LEU A 407 -9.40 -0.61 -11.94
N ALA A 408 -10.13 -1.72 -11.82
CA ALA A 408 -9.90 -2.93 -12.61
C ALA A 408 -10.12 -2.66 -14.11
N ILE A 409 -11.22 -1.95 -14.44
CA ILE A 409 -11.53 -1.56 -15.83
C ILE A 409 -10.43 -0.65 -16.38
N ALA A 410 -9.98 0.34 -15.60
CA ALA A 410 -8.93 1.27 -16.01
C ALA A 410 -7.59 0.56 -16.26
N ALA A 411 -7.20 -0.39 -15.40
CA ALA A 411 -5.98 -1.16 -15.58
C ALA A 411 -6.04 -2.01 -16.86
N ILE A 412 -7.13 -2.74 -17.07
CA ILE A 412 -7.33 -3.56 -18.27
C ILE A 412 -7.34 -2.68 -19.52
N ALA A 413 -8.10 -1.58 -19.53
CA ALA A 413 -8.19 -0.68 -20.65
C ALA A 413 -6.85 -0.02 -20.99
N GLY A 414 -6.10 0.42 -19.97
CA GLY A 414 -4.76 1.01 -20.14
C GLY A 414 -3.77 0.05 -20.78
N ILE A 415 -3.70 -1.19 -20.28
CA ILE A 415 -2.83 -2.24 -20.82
C ILE A 415 -3.22 -2.59 -22.26
N LEU A 416 -4.53 -2.77 -22.54
CA LEU A 416 -5.01 -3.10 -23.87
C LEU A 416 -4.74 -1.98 -24.87
N LEU A 417 -5.05 -0.73 -24.54
CA LEU A 417 -4.77 0.41 -25.41
C LEU A 417 -3.27 0.55 -25.68
N ASN A 418 -2.44 0.38 -24.65
CA ASN A 418 -0.99 0.41 -24.81
C ASN A 418 -0.49 -0.71 -25.74
N ALA A 419 -1.12 -1.88 -25.74
CA ALA A 419 -0.74 -2.99 -26.60
C ALA A 419 -1.23 -2.83 -28.04
N ILE A 420 -2.42 -2.23 -28.25
CA ILE A 420 -3.09 -2.16 -29.57
C ILE A 420 -2.67 -0.90 -30.35
N LEU A 421 -2.52 0.24 -29.65
CA LEU A 421 -2.23 1.50 -30.33
C LEU A 421 -0.78 1.50 -30.90
N PRO A 422 -0.58 1.96 -32.14
CA PRO A 422 0.74 2.04 -32.75
C PRO A 422 1.66 3.04 -32.02
N GLY A 423 2.98 2.88 -32.16
CA GLY A 423 3.97 3.77 -31.54
C GLY A 423 4.31 3.39 -30.11
N ASN A 424 4.22 2.10 -29.75
CA ASN A 424 4.74 1.59 -28.49
C ASN A 424 6.25 1.37 -28.61
N ASP A 425 6.99 2.43 -28.43
CA ASP A 425 8.46 2.52 -28.49
C ASP A 425 9.11 2.54 -27.09
N TYR A 426 8.32 2.31 -26.03
CA TYR A 426 8.84 2.25 -24.67
C TYR A 426 9.83 1.12 -24.50
N GLU A 427 11.06 1.47 -24.18
CA GLU A 427 12.11 0.54 -23.77
C GLU A 427 12.36 0.68 -22.27
N PHE A 428 12.19 -0.43 -21.57
CA PHE A 428 12.47 -0.48 -20.14
C PHE A 428 13.98 -0.47 -19.92
N ASP A 429 14.47 0.58 -19.26
CA ASP A 429 15.88 0.68 -18.86
C ASP A 429 16.08 -0.11 -17.55
N GLU A 430 16.85 -1.19 -17.61
CA GLU A 430 17.23 -1.96 -16.43
C GLU A 430 18.24 -1.24 -15.52
N GLY A 431 18.69 -0.05 -15.92
CA GLY A 431 19.71 0.74 -15.23
C GLY A 431 21.13 0.16 -15.37
N SER A 432 22.12 1.02 -15.43
CA SER A 432 23.53 0.64 -15.32
C SER A 432 23.88 0.33 -13.86
N ASN A 433 24.79 -0.63 -13.61
CA ASN A 433 25.31 -0.90 -12.25
C ASN A 433 26.30 0.16 -11.75
N GLU A 434 26.61 1.16 -12.56
CA GLU A 434 27.46 2.25 -12.12
C GLU A 434 26.62 3.30 -11.41
N PRO A 435 27.00 3.69 -10.18
CA PRO A 435 26.44 4.91 -9.60
C PRO A 435 26.77 6.04 -10.56
N GLU A 436 25.76 6.69 -11.14
CA GLU A 436 25.98 7.98 -11.78
C GLU A 436 26.74 8.83 -10.77
N SER A 437 28.00 9.07 -11.04
CA SER A 437 28.80 10.02 -10.29
C SER A 437 28.03 11.33 -10.35
N ALA A 438 27.51 11.76 -9.19
CA ALA A 438 26.85 13.03 -9.03
C ALA A 438 27.73 14.13 -9.64
N SER A 439 27.45 14.47 -10.87
CA SER A 439 27.90 15.72 -11.46
C SER A 439 26.81 16.74 -11.16
N LEU A 440 27.05 17.45 -10.04
CA LEU A 440 26.57 18.77 -9.61
C LEU A 440 25.10 19.12 -9.85
#